data_900a220fd27079be8ab816a6a21afb08
#
_entry.id   900a220fd27079be8ab816a6a21afb08
#
_cell.length_a   1.000
_cell.length_b   1.000
_cell.length_c   1.000
_cell.angle_alpha   90.00
_cell.angle_beta   90.00
_cell.angle_gamma   90.00
#
_symmetry.space_group_name_H-M   'P 1'
#
loop_
_entity.id
_entity.type
_entity.pdbx_description
1 polymer ?
#
loop_
_entity_poly.entity_id
_entity_poly.type
_entity_poly.pdbx_seq_one_letter_code
_entity_poly.pdbx_strand_id
1 'polypeptide(L)'
;MACLAWAGAGILWTLDGGVPRGVSLGRAAAAAEMPVSHALTFVQISDSHIGFNKAPNPDPAATLQSAIERIRGAAERPAFMLHTGDVSHLSRPEEFDIAQQIVNGAGLETRYVPGEHDVIGDDGHAFFTRFSPDTHGSGWYSFDQRGVHFVALVNVLNLKAGGMGYLGDAQLAWLAADLKGRSHSTPLVVFTHMPLWSVYPAWGWGTDDGERALALLRPFGSVTVLNGHIHQVLQKVEGNVRLQTAMSTAFPQPAPGDGPGPGPLKVDASQLRQTLGIRRVDFTTLDGAPLLGDTTLAS
;
A
#
# COMPACT_ATOMS: atom_id res chain seq x y z
N MET A 1 26.39 10.38 18.63
CA MET A 1 26.68 11.05 17.33
C MET A 1 25.77 10.44 16.30
N ALA A 2 24.77 11.18 15.82
CA ALA A 2 23.86 10.72 14.77
C ALA A 2 24.31 11.35 13.46
N CYS A 3 24.78 10.55 12.50
CA CYS A 3 25.07 10.97 11.12
C CYS A 3 23.79 10.86 10.29
N LEU A 4 23.25 12.01 9.85
CA LEU A 4 22.24 12.08 8.81
C LEU A 4 22.96 12.22 7.46
N ALA A 5 22.85 11.20 6.60
CA ALA A 5 23.33 11.28 5.23
C ALA A 5 22.19 11.75 4.32
N TRP A 6 22.37 12.90 3.70
CA TRP A 6 21.53 13.38 2.59
C TRP A 6 22.32 13.23 1.29
N ALA A 7 21.79 12.49 0.35
CA ALA A 7 22.33 12.40 -1.00
C ALA A 7 21.77 13.56 -1.85
N GLY A 8 22.59 14.59 -2.02
CA GLY A 8 22.36 15.71 -2.92
C GLY A 8 23.49 16.70 -2.77
N ALA A 9 24.24 16.98 -3.84
CA ALA A 9 25.45 17.82 -3.98
C ALA A 9 26.04 18.33 -2.64
N GLY A 10 26.96 17.59 -2.11
CA GLY A 10 27.49 17.40 -0.83
C GLY A 10 28.10 18.61 -0.11
N ILE A 11 27.39 19.23 0.77
CA ILE A 11 27.98 19.99 1.87
C ILE A 11 27.55 19.30 3.17
N LEU A 12 28.53 18.73 3.90
CA LEU A 12 28.31 18.24 5.24
C LEU A 12 28.48 19.41 6.22
N TRP A 13 27.47 19.72 7.02
CA TRP A 13 27.57 20.72 8.06
C TRP A 13 27.89 20.04 9.40
N THR A 14 28.97 20.48 10.04
CA THR A 14 29.32 20.07 11.40
C THR A 14 29.26 21.27 12.32
N LEU A 15 28.88 21.06 13.57
CA LEU A 15 28.93 22.08 14.61
C LEU A 15 30.24 21.86 15.40
N ASP A 16 31.13 22.83 15.34
CA ASP A 16 32.33 22.87 16.15
C ASP A 16 32.27 24.12 17.06
N GLY A 17 32.13 23.90 18.37
CA GLY A 17 31.96 24.98 19.34
C GLY A 17 30.71 25.83 19.12
N GLY A 18 29.63 25.29 18.55
CA GLY A 18 28.38 26.03 18.27
C GLY A 18 28.39 26.81 16.95
N VAL A 19 29.47 26.77 16.18
CA VAL A 19 29.57 27.42 14.87
C VAL A 19 29.42 26.42 13.75
N PRO A 20 28.48 26.62 12.81
CA PRO A 20 28.33 25.73 11.64
C PRO A 20 29.55 25.85 10.71
N ARG A 21 30.20 24.73 10.43
CA ARG A 21 31.25 24.62 9.41
C ARG A 21 30.81 23.70 8.29
N GLY A 22 30.77 24.20 7.07
CA GLY A 22 30.51 23.41 5.85
C GLY A 22 31.80 22.79 5.34
N VAL A 23 31.82 21.46 5.23
CA VAL A 23 32.87 20.73 4.51
C VAL A 23 32.32 20.33 3.17
N SER A 24 32.89 20.85 2.09
CA SER A 24 32.56 20.40 0.72
C SER A 24 33.11 18.99 0.53
N LEU A 25 32.21 18.03 0.35
CA LEU A 25 32.57 16.68 -0.09
C LEU A 25 32.89 16.82 -1.58
N GLY A 26 34.18 16.73 -1.93
CA GLY A 26 34.61 16.66 -3.34
C GLY A 26 33.80 15.56 -4.06
N ARG A 27 33.58 15.74 -5.38
CA ARG A 27 32.95 14.73 -6.24
C ARG A 27 33.61 13.39 -5.94
N ALA A 28 32.91 12.54 -5.17
CA ALA A 28 33.23 11.13 -5.15
C ALA A 28 33.13 10.66 -6.61
N ALA A 29 34.21 10.11 -7.15
CA ALA A 29 34.17 9.40 -8.43
C ALA A 29 32.98 8.46 -8.34
N ALA A 30 32.10 8.50 -9.32
CA ALA A 30 30.97 7.59 -9.42
C ALA A 30 31.55 6.18 -9.36
N ALA A 31 31.57 5.60 -8.16
CA ALA A 31 31.70 4.16 -8.02
C ALA A 31 30.55 3.61 -8.85
N ALA A 32 30.85 2.80 -9.85
CA ALA A 32 29.83 2.08 -10.58
C ALA A 32 28.94 1.41 -9.52
N GLU A 33 27.70 1.85 -9.42
CA GLU A 33 26.73 1.27 -8.49
C GLU A 33 26.62 -0.19 -8.89
N MET A 34 27.25 -1.05 -8.08
CA MET A 34 26.98 -2.49 -8.16
C MET A 34 25.47 -2.61 -7.93
N PRO A 35 24.71 -3.32 -8.78
CA PRO A 35 23.30 -3.49 -8.60
C PRO A 35 23.08 -4.06 -7.18
N VAL A 36 22.39 -3.29 -6.32
CA VAL A 36 22.02 -3.73 -4.99
C VAL A 36 21.02 -4.87 -5.20
N SER A 37 21.47 -6.10 -4.97
CA SER A 37 20.57 -7.26 -5.00
C SER A 37 19.62 -7.14 -3.83
N HIS A 38 18.36 -6.77 -4.09
CA HIS A 38 17.33 -6.75 -3.06
C HIS A 38 16.99 -8.18 -2.64
N ALA A 39 16.92 -8.43 -1.34
CA ALA A 39 16.55 -9.73 -0.80
C ALA A 39 15.11 -10.12 -1.19
N LEU A 40 14.21 -9.12 -1.27
CA LEU A 40 12.84 -9.26 -1.75
C LEU A 40 12.36 -7.93 -2.31
N THR A 41 11.80 -7.96 -3.53
CA THR A 41 11.10 -6.83 -4.14
C THR A 41 9.69 -7.26 -4.51
N PHE A 42 8.70 -6.43 -4.18
CA PHE A 42 7.32 -6.57 -4.67
C PHE A 42 6.73 -5.19 -4.99
N VAL A 43 5.56 -5.18 -5.60
CA VAL A 43 4.87 -3.93 -5.93
C VAL A 43 3.48 -3.91 -5.29
N GLN A 44 3.02 -2.71 -4.95
CA GLN A 44 1.65 -2.45 -4.52
C GLN A 44 0.96 -1.58 -5.55
N ILE A 45 -0.25 -1.98 -5.95
CA ILE A 45 -1.26 -1.16 -6.62
C ILE A 45 -2.50 -1.10 -5.74
N SER A 46 -3.34 -0.10 -5.94
CA SER A 46 -4.54 0.09 -5.14
C SER A 46 -5.60 0.88 -5.88
N ASP A 47 -6.85 0.70 -5.48
CA ASP A 47 -7.96 1.58 -5.84
C ASP A 47 -8.09 1.74 -7.36
N SER A 48 -8.24 0.61 -8.05
CA SER A 48 -8.36 0.57 -9.52
C SER A 48 -9.74 0.99 -10.01
N HIS A 49 -10.77 0.84 -9.19
CA HIS A 49 -12.15 1.28 -9.44
C HIS A 49 -12.63 1.01 -10.87
N ILE A 50 -12.37 -0.19 -11.39
CA ILE A 50 -12.87 -0.56 -12.73
C ILE A 50 -14.38 -0.46 -12.74
N GLY A 51 -14.93 0.28 -13.72
CA GLY A 51 -16.35 0.62 -13.80
C GLY A 51 -16.64 2.08 -13.45
N PHE A 52 -15.74 2.81 -12.78
CA PHE A 52 -15.83 4.26 -12.65
C PHE A 52 -15.71 4.90 -14.03
N ASN A 53 -16.56 5.90 -14.34
CA ASN A 53 -16.65 6.47 -15.69
C ASN A 53 -16.90 8.00 -15.71
N LYS A 54 -16.49 8.69 -14.65
CA LYS A 54 -16.69 10.13 -14.47
C LYS A 54 -15.37 10.89 -14.40
N ALA A 55 -15.43 12.22 -14.41
CA ALA A 55 -14.27 13.04 -14.09
C ALA A 55 -13.77 12.72 -12.65
N PRO A 56 -12.45 12.72 -12.44
CA PRO A 56 -11.40 13.15 -13.38
C PRO A 56 -10.92 12.06 -14.34
N ASN A 57 -11.35 10.80 -14.18
CA ASN A 57 -10.89 9.67 -14.98
C ASN A 57 -12.06 8.87 -15.58
N PRO A 58 -12.51 9.16 -16.80
CA PRO A 58 -13.58 8.40 -17.42
C PRO A 58 -13.16 6.98 -17.89
N ASP A 59 -11.85 6.65 -17.85
CA ASP A 59 -11.31 5.37 -18.28
C ASP A 59 -10.24 4.84 -17.32
N PRO A 60 -10.65 4.31 -16.15
CA PRO A 60 -9.71 3.73 -15.18
C PRO A 60 -9.03 2.45 -15.71
N ALA A 61 -9.62 1.77 -16.69
CA ALA A 61 -8.99 0.61 -17.30
C ALA A 61 -7.69 1.02 -18.04
N ALA A 62 -7.69 2.13 -18.77
CA ALA A 62 -6.51 2.65 -19.43
C ALA A 62 -5.41 3.09 -18.46
N THR A 63 -5.76 3.65 -17.30
CA THR A 63 -4.76 4.03 -16.29
C THR A 63 -4.23 2.82 -15.52
N LEU A 64 -5.06 1.83 -15.22
CA LEU A 64 -4.61 0.53 -14.68
C LEU A 64 -3.69 -0.18 -15.67
N GLN A 65 -4.04 -0.23 -16.96
CA GLN A 65 -3.18 -0.79 -18.01
C GLN A 65 -1.80 -0.12 -18.01
N SER A 66 -1.75 1.22 -17.89
CA SER A 66 -0.49 1.96 -17.82
C SER A 66 0.34 1.61 -16.57
N ALA A 67 -0.32 1.38 -15.43
CA ALA A 67 0.34 0.92 -14.21
C ALA A 67 0.98 -0.47 -14.41
N ILE A 68 0.25 -1.40 -15.04
CA ILE A 68 0.74 -2.75 -15.33
C ILE A 68 1.91 -2.73 -16.34
N GLU A 69 1.83 -1.89 -17.38
CA GLU A 69 2.93 -1.73 -18.34
C GLU A 69 4.20 -1.20 -17.68
N ARG A 70 4.06 -0.26 -16.75
CA ARG A 70 5.18 0.26 -15.95
C ARG A 70 5.81 -0.84 -15.07
N ILE A 71 4.99 -1.67 -14.41
CA ILE A 71 5.47 -2.80 -13.60
C ILE A 71 6.24 -3.80 -14.49
N ARG A 72 5.72 -4.11 -15.67
CA ARG A 72 6.38 -5.01 -16.64
C ARG A 72 7.70 -4.46 -17.16
N GLY A 73 7.78 -3.14 -17.34
CA GLY A 73 8.98 -2.43 -17.83
C GLY A 73 10.03 -2.17 -16.76
N ALA A 74 9.80 -2.57 -15.51
CA ALA A 74 10.77 -2.36 -14.42
C ALA A 74 12.08 -3.11 -14.70
N ALA A 75 13.22 -2.44 -14.45
CA ALA A 75 14.55 -3.01 -14.69
C ALA A 75 14.79 -4.29 -13.86
N GLU A 76 14.25 -4.33 -12.65
CA GLU A 76 14.23 -5.52 -11.79
C GLU A 76 12.80 -5.99 -11.62
N ARG A 77 12.54 -7.24 -12.01
CA ARG A 77 11.21 -7.84 -11.94
C ARG A 77 10.81 -8.07 -10.49
N PRO A 78 9.66 -7.54 -10.03
CA PRO A 78 9.12 -7.85 -8.71
C PRO A 78 8.79 -9.34 -8.57
N ALA A 79 8.88 -9.87 -7.35
CA ALA A 79 8.56 -11.26 -7.07
C ALA A 79 7.05 -11.54 -7.18
N PHE A 80 6.23 -10.56 -6.77
CA PHE A 80 4.77 -10.62 -6.82
C PHE A 80 4.19 -9.21 -6.71
N MET A 81 2.86 -9.11 -6.76
CA MET A 81 2.12 -7.86 -6.62
C MET A 81 1.08 -7.96 -5.50
N LEU A 82 0.85 -6.85 -4.79
CA LEU A 82 -0.28 -6.65 -3.89
C LEU A 82 -1.28 -5.70 -4.52
N HIS A 83 -2.58 -6.02 -4.45
CA HIS A 83 -3.68 -5.12 -4.73
C HIS A 83 -4.44 -4.84 -3.44
N THR A 84 -4.37 -3.62 -2.94
CA THR A 84 -4.90 -3.24 -1.63
C THR A 84 -6.36 -2.74 -1.66
N GLY A 85 -7.18 -3.34 -2.52
CA GLY A 85 -8.64 -3.18 -2.53
C GLY A 85 -9.16 -2.13 -3.51
N ASP A 86 -10.48 -2.04 -3.58
CA ASP A 86 -11.24 -1.27 -4.57
C ASP A 86 -10.80 -1.59 -6.01
N VAL A 87 -10.82 -2.89 -6.30
CA VAL A 87 -10.55 -3.44 -7.63
C VAL A 87 -11.63 -3.01 -8.61
N SER A 88 -12.89 -3.15 -8.20
CA SER A 88 -14.10 -2.75 -8.92
C SER A 88 -14.67 -1.45 -8.34
N HIS A 89 -15.63 -0.85 -9.04
CA HIS A 89 -16.36 0.32 -8.54
C HIS A 89 -17.73 -0.02 -7.95
N LEU A 90 -18.39 -1.06 -8.45
CA LEU A 90 -19.73 -1.45 -8.05
C LEU A 90 -19.91 -2.95 -7.84
N SER A 91 -18.84 -3.70 -7.60
CA SER A 91 -18.82 -5.16 -7.42
C SER A 91 -19.48 -5.95 -8.57
N ARG A 92 -19.46 -5.43 -9.78
CA ARG A 92 -20.08 -6.11 -10.94
C ARG A 92 -19.12 -7.19 -11.48
N PRO A 93 -19.65 -8.34 -11.90
CA PRO A 93 -18.81 -9.41 -12.47
C PRO A 93 -17.91 -8.94 -13.62
N GLU A 94 -18.45 -8.14 -14.55
CA GLU A 94 -17.69 -7.58 -15.66
C GLU A 94 -16.58 -6.62 -15.26
N GLU A 95 -16.75 -5.88 -14.14
CA GLU A 95 -15.71 -5.01 -13.59
C GLU A 95 -14.54 -5.84 -13.08
N PHE A 96 -14.82 -6.94 -12.35
CA PHE A 96 -13.80 -7.87 -11.91
C PHE A 96 -13.13 -8.60 -13.07
N ASP A 97 -13.87 -8.98 -14.13
CA ASP A 97 -13.30 -9.64 -15.31
C ASP A 97 -12.28 -8.75 -16.01
N ILE A 98 -12.63 -7.48 -16.23
CA ILE A 98 -11.74 -6.48 -16.84
C ILE A 98 -10.51 -6.26 -15.95
N ALA A 99 -10.70 -6.03 -14.65
CA ALA A 99 -9.60 -5.83 -13.72
C ALA A 99 -8.63 -7.01 -13.72
N GLN A 100 -9.15 -8.23 -13.60
CA GLN A 100 -8.36 -9.46 -13.59
C GLN A 100 -7.56 -9.64 -14.89
N GLN A 101 -8.20 -9.38 -16.04
CA GLN A 101 -7.53 -9.48 -17.34
C GLN A 101 -6.35 -8.52 -17.41
N ILE A 102 -6.52 -7.25 -17.00
CA ILE A 102 -5.46 -6.24 -17.04
C ILE A 102 -4.35 -6.60 -16.06
N VAL A 103 -4.68 -6.93 -14.81
CA VAL A 103 -3.72 -7.27 -13.76
C VAL A 103 -2.90 -8.51 -14.12
N ASN A 104 -3.53 -9.54 -14.70
CA ASN A 104 -2.84 -10.73 -15.17
C ASN A 104 -1.79 -10.41 -16.27
N GLY A 105 -1.97 -9.29 -16.97
CA GLY A 105 -1.00 -8.77 -17.94
C GLY A 105 0.37 -8.46 -17.33
N ALA A 106 0.49 -8.28 -16.01
CA ALA A 106 1.78 -8.14 -15.32
C ALA A 106 2.62 -9.42 -15.37
N GLY A 107 1.98 -10.59 -15.53
CA GLY A 107 2.63 -11.90 -15.46
C GLY A 107 3.22 -12.19 -14.08
N LEU A 108 2.69 -11.57 -13.04
CA LEU A 108 3.06 -11.74 -11.63
C LEU A 108 1.93 -12.40 -10.86
N GLU A 109 2.27 -13.20 -9.86
CA GLU A 109 1.31 -13.60 -8.84
C GLU A 109 0.80 -12.34 -8.14
N THR A 110 -0.52 -12.21 -7.99
CA THR A 110 -1.13 -11.06 -7.31
C THR A 110 -1.91 -11.52 -6.10
N ARG A 111 -1.65 -10.90 -4.97
CA ARG A 111 -2.35 -11.11 -3.70
C ARG A 111 -3.29 -9.93 -3.45
N TYR A 112 -4.51 -10.21 -3.03
CA TYR A 112 -5.57 -9.22 -2.94
C TYR A 112 -6.15 -9.12 -1.53
N VAL A 113 -6.64 -7.93 -1.18
CA VAL A 113 -7.66 -7.71 -0.17
C VAL A 113 -8.79 -6.89 -0.80
N PRO A 114 -10.06 -7.05 -0.38
CA PRO A 114 -11.15 -6.23 -0.92
C PRO A 114 -11.12 -4.82 -0.33
N GLY A 115 -11.63 -3.85 -1.11
CA GLY A 115 -12.12 -2.58 -0.60
C GLY A 115 -13.64 -2.61 -0.42
N GLU A 116 -14.21 -1.51 0.07
CA GLU A 116 -15.67 -1.42 0.29
C GLU A 116 -16.47 -1.44 -1.02
N HIS A 117 -15.86 -1.03 -2.12
CA HIS A 117 -16.44 -1.10 -3.45
C HIS A 117 -16.47 -2.51 -4.04
N ASP A 118 -15.73 -3.45 -3.46
CA ASP A 118 -15.64 -4.85 -3.92
C ASP A 118 -16.62 -5.80 -3.21
N VAL A 119 -17.34 -5.30 -2.20
CA VAL A 119 -18.22 -6.12 -1.35
C VAL A 119 -19.68 -5.68 -1.41
N ILE A 120 -20.04 -4.83 -2.37
CA ILE A 120 -21.38 -4.27 -2.53
C ILE A 120 -22.36 -5.39 -2.93
N GLY A 121 -23.40 -5.59 -2.11
CA GLY A 121 -24.58 -6.37 -2.46
C GLY A 121 -24.49 -7.88 -2.21
N ASP A 122 -23.27 -8.44 -2.00
CA ASP A 122 -23.08 -9.89 -1.77
C ASP A 122 -22.05 -10.22 -0.68
N ASP A 123 -21.75 -9.25 0.18
CA ASP A 123 -20.74 -9.37 1.25
C ASP A 123 -19.37 -9.87 0.74
N GLY A 124 -19.03 -9.53 -0.51
CA GLY A 124 -17.77 -9.86 -1.15
C GLY A 124 -17.67 -11.28 -1.71
N HIS A 125 -18.77 -12.03 -1.79
CA HIS A 125 -18.74 -13.42 -2.29
C HIS A 125 -18.12 -13.53 -3.70
N ALA A 126 -18.49 -12.64 -4.61
CA ALA A 126 -17.95 -12.61 -5.97
C ALA A 126 -16.44 -12.29 -5.97
N PHE A 127 -16.01 -11.37 -5.11
CA PHE A 127 -14.59 -11.01 -4.93
C PHE A 127 -13.80 -12.19 -4.37
N PHE A 128 -14.22 -12.77 -3.23
CA PHE A 128 -13.46 -13.82 -2.57
C PHE A 128 -13.35 -15.09 -3.43
N THR A 129 -14.43 -15.46 -4.11
CA THR A 129 -14.42 -16.61 -5.04
C THR A 129 -13.37 -16.44 -6.14
N ARG A 130 -13.17 -15.23 -6.63
CA ARG A 130 -12.26 -14.92 -7.73
C ARG A 130 -10.82 -14.67 -7.31
N PHE A 131 -10.62 -13.88 -6.26
CA PHE A 131 -9.31 -13.33 -5.88
C PHE A 131 -8.71 -13.96 -4.62
N SER A 132 -9.50 -14.66 -3.82
CA SER A 132 -9.07 -15.26 -2.56
C SER A 132 -9.78 -16.60 -2.26
N PRO A 133 -9.84 -17.56 -3.22
CA PRO A 133 -10.65 -18.77 -3.09
C PRO A 133 -10.21 -19.66 -1.91
N ASP A 134 -8.92 -19.64 -1.56
CA ASP A 134 -8.35 -20.47 -0.50
C ASP A 134 -8.70 -19.99 0.92
N THR A 135 -9.33 -18.82 1.05
CA THR A 135 -9.70 -18.23 2.36
C THR A 135 -11.03 -18.78 2.90
N HIS A 136 -11.71 -19.63 2.14
CA HIS A 136 -13.02 -20.20 2.51
C HIS A 136 -14.07 -19.16 2.89
N GLY A 137 -14.00 -17.95 2.28
CA GLY A 137 -14.95 -16.85 2.46
C GLY A 137 -14.63 -15.89 3.61
N SER A 138 -13.62 -16.14 4.44
CA SER A 138 -13.19 -15.19 5.47
C SER A 138 -12.44 -13.99 4.87
N GLY A 139 -11.73 -14.23 3.78
CA GLY A 139 -10.97 -13.22 3.03
C GLY A 139 -9.63 -12.83 3.64
N TRP A 140 -9.41 -13.05 4.94
CA TRP A 140 -8.10 -12.82 5.56
C TRP A 140 -7.23 -14.07 5.49
N TYR A 141 -5.91 -13.84 5.31
CA TYR A 141 -4.92 -14.92 5.19
C TYR A 141 -3.52 -14.41 5.51
N SER A 142 -2.57 -15.33 5.62
CA SER A 142 -1.14 -15.01 5.72
C SER A 142 -0.31 -15.92 4.83
N PHE A 143 0.89 -15.48 4.51
CA PHE A 143 1.89 -16.28 3.80
C PHE A 143 3.31 -15.80 4.15
N ASP A 144 4.28 -16.68 3.95
CA ASP A 144 5.68 -16.35 4.14
C ASP A 144 6.39 -16.29 2.78
N GLN A 145 7.16 -15.25 2.56
CA GLN A 145 7.96 -15.08 1.34
C GLN A 145 9.36 -14.61 1.69
N ARG A 146 10.37 -15.44 1.40
CA ARG A 146 11.78 -15.11 1.63
C ARG A 146 12.07 -14.58 3.04
N GLY A 147 11.46 -15.16 4.07
CA GLY A 147 11.70 -14.77 5.47
C GLY A 147 10.90 -13.55 5.97
N VAL A 148 10.10 -12.93 5.12
CA VAL A 148 9.11 -11.91 5.49
C VAL A 148 7.75 -12.57 5.67
N HIS A 149 7.05 -12.24 6.73
CA HIS A 149 5.68 -12.71 6.97
C HIS A 149 4.67 -11.65 6.50
N PHE A 150 3.77 -12.06 5.62
CA PHE A 150 2.72 -11.23 5.05
C PHE A 150 1.37 -11.58 5.65
N VAL A 151 0.61 -10.56 6.05
CA VAL A 151 -0.72 -10.70 6.66
C VAL A 151 -1.72 -9.85 5.89
N ALA A 152 -2.70 -10.49 5.28
CA ALA A 152 -3.84 -9.85 4.63
C ALA A 152 -5.00 -9.72 5.63
N LEU A 153 -5.47 -8.50 5.87
CA LEU A 153 -6.61 -8.23 6.73
C LEU A 153 -7.76 -7.65 5.92
N VAL A 154 -9.00 -8.00 6.30
CA VAL A 154 -10.23 -7.49 5.69
C VAL A 154 -10.97 -6.63 6.70
N ASN A 155 -11.17 -5.35 6.39
CA ASN A 155 -11.80 -4.40 7.29
C ASN A 155 -13.00 -3.64 6.68
N VAL A 156 -13.55 -4.17 5.58
CA VAL A 156 -14.63 -3.51 4.81
C VAL A 156 -15.98 -4.21 4.88
N LEU A 157 -16.07 -5.40 5.50
CA LEU A 157 -17.32 -6.17 5.54
C LEU A 157 -18.34 -5.64 6.54
N ASN A 158 -17.89 -5.05 7.64
CA ASN A 158 -18.75 -4.63 8.76
C ASN A 158 -18.45 -3.18 9.16
N LEU A 159 -18.61 -2.25 8.24
CA LEU A 159 -18.31 -0.84 8.47
C LEU A 159 -19.06 -0.28 9.68
N LYS A 160 -18.38 0.56 10.44
CA LYS A 160 -18.93 1.26 11.61
C LYS A 160 -19.48 2.64 11.24
N ALA A 161 -19.99 3.36 12.23
CA ALA A 161 -20.51 4.70 12.05
C ALA A 161 -19.50 5.59 11.31
N GLY A 162 -19.98 6.38 10.36
CA GLY A 162 -19.15 7.23 9.53
C GLY A 162 -18.35 6.52 8.44
N GLY A 163 -18.60 5.22 8.21
CA GLY A 163 -17.90 4.44 7.19
C GLY A 163 -16.54 3.89 7.66
N MET A 164 -16.25 3.93 8.95
CA MET A 164 -15.00 3.38 9.51
C MET A 164 -14.91 1.87 9.31
N GLY A 165 -13.74 1.39 8.90
CA GLY A 165 -13.42 -0.01 8.79
C GLY A 165 -13.53 -0.76 10.13
N TYR A 166 -13.68 -2.07 10.06
CA TYR A 166 -13.77 -2.92 11.25
C TYR A 166 -13.28 -4.34 10.98
N LEU A 167 -12.36 -4.82 11.80
CA LEU A 167 -11.79 -6.18 11.68
C LEU A 167 -12.66 -7.22 12.37
N GLY A 168 -13.10 -6.93 13.58
CA GLY A 168 -13.92 -7.81 14.43
C GLY A 168 -13.10 -8.84 15.21
N ASP A 169 -13.77 -9.42 16.23
CA ASP A 169 -13.12 -10.31 17.20
C ASP A 169 -12.57 -11.60 16.57
N ALA A 170 -13.27 -12.17 15.59
CA ALA A 170 -12.84 -13.42 14.94
C ALA A 170 -11.52 -13.22 14.19
N GLN A 171 -11.39 -12.15 13.40
CA GLN A 171 -10.17 -11.86 12.66
C GLN A 171 -9.02 -11.46 13.59
N LEU A 172 -9.29 -10.69 14.65
CA LEU A 172 -8.28 -10.33 15.64
C LEU A 172 -7.77 -11.56 16.43
N ALA A 173 -8.65 -12.50 16.75
CA ALA A 173 -8.26 -13.77 17.36
C ALA A 173 -7.42 -14.63 16.41
N TRP A 174 -7.79 -14.67 15.13
CA TRP A 174 -7.01 -15.34 14.09
C TRP A 174 -5.62 -14.69 13.96
N LEU A 175 -5.52 -13.36 13.87
CA LEU A 175 -4.25 -12.63 13.81
C LEU A 175 -3.37 -12.96 15.01
N ALA A 176 -3.93 -12.97 16.22
CA ALA A 176 -3.18 -13.32 17.41
C ALA A 176 -2.64 -14.77 17.36
N ALA A 177 -3.43 -15.70 16.82
CA ALA A 177 -3.02 -17.11 16.64
C ALA A 177 -1.95 -17.26 15.54
N ASP A 178 -2.07 -16.54 14.43
CA ASP A 178 -1.11 -16.55 13.32
C ASP A 178 0.27 -16.02 13.74
N LEU A 179 0.29 -14.97 14.57
CA LEU A 179 1.53 -14.38 15.09
C LEU A 179 2.15 -15.17 16.24
N LYS A 180 1.37 -16.08 16.86
CA LYS A 180 1.83 -16.83 18.04
C LYS A 180 3.02 -17.72 17.72
N GLY A 181 4.09 -17.56 18.49
CA GLY A 181 5.32 -18.35 18.35
C GLY A 181 6.25 -17.91 17.23
N ARG A 182 5.88 -16.88 16.45
CA ARG A 182 6.83 -16.25 15.52
C ARG A 182 7.89 -15.48 16.28
N SER A 183 9.12 -15.50 15.75
CA SER A 183 10.19 -14.65 16.28
C SER A 183 9.82 -13.17 16.11
N HIS A 184 10.01 -12.38 17.15
CA HIS A 184 9.83 -10.93 17.06
C HIS A 184 10.83 -10.25 16.10
N SER A 185 11.89 -10.93 15.69
CA SER A 185 12.80 -10.46 14.65
C SER A 185 12.29 -10.72 13.22
N THR A 186 11.19 -11.49 13.04
CA THR A 186 10.58 -11.69 11.73
C THR A 186 9.96 -10.37 11.25
N PRO A 187 10.37 -9.83 10.10
CA PRO A 187 9.72 -8.65 9.54
C PRO A 187 8.29 -8.97 9.09
N LEU A 188 7.37 -8.08 9.42
CA LEU A 188 5.96 -8.20 9.05
C LEU A 188 5.60 -7.19 7.97
N VAL A 189 4.85 -7.64 6.97
CA VAL A 189 4.10 -6.77 6.05
C VAL A 189 2.63 -7.09 6.21
N VAL A 190 1.88 -6.14 6.75
CA VAL A 190 0.42 -6.24 6.89
C VAL A 190 -0.21 -5.40 5.79
N PHE A 191 -1.20 -5.93 5.09
CA PHE A 191 -1.91 -5.16 4.09
C PHE A 191 -3.42 -5.32 4.26
N THR A 192 -4.11 -4.21 4.15
CA THR A 192 -5.57 -4.10 4.24
C THR A 192 -6.02 -2.86 3.47
N HIS A 193 -7.31 -2.73 3.16
CA HIS A 193 -7.77 -1.60 2.36
C HIS A 193 -7.77 -0.31 3.16
N MET A 194 -8.63 -0.18 4.17
CA MET A 194 -8.68 1.02 4.99
C MET A 194 -7.50 1.08 5.98
N PRO A 195 -6.93 2.28 6.23
CA PRO A 195 -5.85 2.44 7.20
C PRO A 195 -6.20 1.85 8.58
N LEU A 196 -5.25 1.12 9.19
CA LEU A 196 -5.45 0.62 10.56
C LEU A 196 -5.47 1.73 11.60
N TRP A 197 -4.86 2.89 11.32
CA TRP A 197 -4.94 4.06 12.19
C TRP A 197 -6.05 5.01 11.73
N SER A 198 -6.55 5.81 12.65
CA SER A 198 -7.54 6.82 12.34
C SER A 198 -6.87 8.04 11.69
N VAL A 199 -7.05 8.19 10.37
CA VAL A 199 -6.55 9.33 9.59
C VAL A 199 -7.53 10.50 9.67
N TYR A 200 -8.78 10.25 9.27
CA TYR A 200 -9.84 11.25 9.29
C TYR A 200 -11.22 10.58 9.48
N PRO A 201 -11.66 10.34 10.70
CA PRO A 201 -12.88 9.58 11.01
C PRO A 201 -14.16 10.16 10.40
N ALA A 202 -14.21 11.50 10.23
CA ALA A 202 -15.36 12.16 9.63
C ALA A 202 -15.63 11.70 8.18
N TRP A 203 -14.63 11.12 7.50
CA TRP A 203 -14.74 10.57 6.15
C TRP A 203 -14.59 9.04 6.10
N GLY A 204 -14.66 8.37 7.24
CA GLY A 204 -14.45 6.92 7.30
C GLY A 204 -12.97 6.49 7.09
N TRP A 205 -12.02 7.42 7.15
CA TRP A 205 -10.62 7.13 6.88
C TRP A 205 -9.92 6.56 8.10
N GLY A 206 -10.10 5.29 8.34
CA GLY A 206 -9.49 4.55 9.43
C GLY A 206 -10.25 3.26 9.75
N THR A 207 -9.76 2.53 10.72
CA THR A 207 -10.35 1.29 11.23
C THR A 207 -10.69 1.45 12.71
N ASP A 208 -11.94 1.23 13.07
CA ASP A 208 -12.48 1.50 14.43
C ASP A 208 -11.74 0.69 15.51
N ASP A 209 -11.50 -0.59 15.24
CA ASP A 209 -10.75 -1.49 16.13
C ASP A 209 -9.29 -1.71 15.70
N GLY A 210 -8.77 -0.87 14.83
CA GLY A 210 -7.41 -1.00 14.26
C GLY A 210 -6.31 -0.98 15.31
N GLU A 211 -6.49 -0.25 16.42
CA GLU A 211 -5.55 -0.21 17.53
C GLU A 211 -5.37 -1.60 18.18
N ARG A 212 -6.40 -2.44 18.18
CA ARG A 212 -6.30 -3.81 18.68
C ARG A 212 -5.38 -4.68 17.81
N ALA A 213 -5.43 -4.50 16.50
CA ALA A 213 -4.49 -5.15 15.58
C ALA A 213 -3.06 -4.61 15.76
N LEU A 214 -2.90 -3.28 15.84
CA LEU A 214 -1.60 -2.65 16.06
C LEU A 214 -0.95 -3.11 17.37
N ALA A 215 -1.73 -3.33 18.43
CA ALA A 215 -1.23 -3.87 19.70
C ALA A 215 -0.61 -5.26 19.54
N LEU A 216 -1.15 -6.12 18.66
CA LEU A 216 -0.60 -7.44 18.34
C LEU A 216 0.68 -7.36 17.49
N LEU A 217 0.83 -6.31 16.69
CA LEU A 217 1.96 -6.13 15.77
C LEU A 217 3.17 -5.46 16.44
N ARG A 218 2.96 -4.58 17.41
CA ARG A 218 4.05 -3.81 18.09
C ARG A 218 5.17 -4.63 18.71
N PRO A 219 5.00 -5.88 19.16
CA PRO A 219 6.10 -6.69 19.65
C PRO A 219 7.18 -7.03 18.60
N PHE A 220 6.84 -6.94 17.29
CA PHE A 220 7.77 -7.30 16.21
C PHE A 220 8.69 -6.14 15.87
N GLY A 221 9.99 -6.41 15.64
CA GLY A 221 11.01 -5.39 15.44
C GLY A 221 10.88 -4.55 14.16
N SER A 222 10.18 -5.07 13.12
CA SER A 222 9.94 -4.38 11.85
C SER A 222 8.54 -4.70 11.35
N VAL A 223 7.65 -3.70 11.31
CA VAL A 223 6.28 -3.84 10.82
C VAL A 223 6.00 -2.75 9.78
N THR A 224 5.57 -3.17 8.60
CA THR A 224 5.10 -2.27 7.54
C THR A 224 3.64 -2.56 7.26
N VAL A 225 2.77 -1.56 7.41
CA VAL A 225 1.33 -1.66 7.10
C VAL A 225 1.06 -0.87 5.82
N LEU A 226 0.51 -1.55 4.81
CA LEU A 226 0.22 -1.00 3.49
C LEU A 226 -1.29 -0.90 3.29
N ASN A 227 -1.76 0.26 2.88
CA ASN A 227 -3.19 0.56 2.70
C ASN A 227 -3.47 1.26 1.37
N GLY A 228 -4.73 1.21 0.95
CA GLY A 228 -5.32 2.03 -0.11
C GLY A 228 -6.29 3.05 0.46
N HIS A 229 -7.52 3.09 -0.09
CA HIS A 229 -8.72 3.78 0.35
C HIS A 229 -8.69 5.30 0.21
N ILE A 230 -7.62 5.97 0.59
CA ILE A 230 -7.55 7.44 0.60
C ILE A 230 -6.89 8.04 -0.63
N HIS A 231 -6.42 7.22 -1.55
CA HIS A 231 -5.84 7.56 -2.85
C HIS A 231 -4.67 8.55 -2.80
N GLN A 232 -3.98 8.63 -1.65
CA GLN A 232 -2.87 9.54 -1.40
C GLN A 232 -1.76 8.81 -0.66
N VAL A 233 -0.53 9.29 -0.79
CA VAL A 233 0.60 8.83 0.01
C VAL A 233 0.59 9.57 1.34
N LEU A 234 0.13 8.90 2.40
CA LEU A 234 0.27 9.35 3.77
C LEU A 234 1.13 8.35 4.53
N GLN A 235 1.93 8.86 5.44
CA GLN A 235 2.85 8.08 6.24
C GLN A 235 2.73 8.43 7.71
N LYS A 236 2.70 7.39 8.56
CA LYS A 236 2.83 7.51 10.00
C LYS A 236 3.83 6.48 10.52
N VAL A 237 4.69 6.89 11.44
CA VAL A 237 5.65 5.99 12.09
C VAL A 237 5.41 6.03 13.60
N GLU A 238 5.14 4.87 14.18
CA GLU A 238 4.99 4.68 15.62
C GLU A 238 5.97 3.59 16.07
N GLY A 239 7.12 4.01 16.62
CA GLY A 239 8.17 3.07 17.00
C GLY A 239 8.66 2.26 15.80
N ASN A 240 8.43 0.96 15.85
CA ASN A 240 8.80 -0.02 14.82
C ASN A 240 7.69 -0.29 13.79
N VAL A 241 6.53 0.35 13.92
CA VAL A 241 5.41 0.20 12.99
C VAL A 241 5.37 1.38 12.03
N ARG A 242 5.42 1.10 10.72
CA ARG A 242 5.27 2.07 9.62
C ARG A 242 3.93 1.84 8.94
N LEU A 243 3.08 2.84 8.96
CA LEU A 243 1.75 2.86 8.37
C LEU A 243 1.80 3.72 7.11
N GLN A 244 1.39 3.15 5.96
CA GLN A 244 1.57 3.75 4.63
C GLN A 244 0.33 3.57 3.78
N THR A 245 -0.22 4.65 3.24
CA THR A 245 -1.25 4.59 2.20
C THR A 245 -0.64 4.76 0.82
N ALA A 246 -1.30 4.26 -0.22
CA ALA A 246 -0.84 4.31 -1.60
C ALA A 246 -1.64 5.31 -2.43
N MET A 247 -1.05 5.75 -3.56
CA MET A 247 -1.81 6.37 -4.64
C MET A 247 -2.77 5.34 -5.26
N SER A 248 -3.90 5.84 -5.74
CA SER A 248 -4.82 5.09 -6.59
C SER A 248 -4.26 4.93 -8.01
N THR A 249 -4.71 3.92 -8.72
CA THR A 249 -4.52 3.84 -10.18
C THR A 249 -5.69 4.45 -10.95
N ALA A 250 -6.79 4.84 -10.28
CA ALA A 250 -8.00 5.40 -10.92
C ALA A 250 -8.12 6.92 -10.80
N PHE A 251 -8.18 7.46 -9.59
CA PHE A 251 -8.35 8.91 -9.37
C PHE A 251 -7.83 9.34 -7.99
N PRO A 252 -7.39 10.62 -7.82
CA PRO A 252 -7.02 11.15 -6.52
C PRO A 252 -8.26 11.52 -5.69
N GLN A 253 -8.08 11.59 -4.37
CA GLN A 253 -9.04 12.17 -3.42
C GLN A 253 -8.51 13.49 -2.83
N PRO A 254 -9.36 14.37 -2.26
CA PRO A 254 -8.91 15.60 -1.60
C PRO A 254 -8.12 15.29 -0.33
N ALA A 255 -7.34 16.26 0.13
CA ALA A 255 -6.66 16.15 1.42
C ALA A 255 -7.68 16.06 2.58
N PRO A 256 -7.33 15.43 3.73
CA PRO A 256 -8.23 15.30 4.87
C PRO A 256 -8.86 16.63 5.29
N GLY A 257 -10.18 16.71 5.23
CA GLY A 257 -10.94 17.93 5.57
C GLY A 257 -10.99 19.00 4.46
N ASP A 258 -10.39 18.75 3.31
CA ASP A 258 -10.34 19.68 2.18
C ASP A 258 -11.51 19.39 1.23
N GLY A 259 -12.69 19.90 1.57
CA GLY A 259 -13.91 19.67 0.81
C GLY A 259 -15.05 19.06 1.63
N PRO A 260 -16.21 18.80 0.96
CA PRO A 260 -17.43 18.35 1.66
C PRO A 260 -17.38 16.87 2.08
N GLY A 261 -16.49 16.07 1.53
CA GLY A 261 -16.41 14.62 1.78
C GLY A 261 -15.32 13.94 0.94
N PRO A 262 -15.08 12.65 1.17
CA PRO A 262 -14.19 11.86 0.34
C PRO A 262 -14.80 11.68 -1.05
N GLY A 263 -13.97 11.44 -2.05
CA GLY A 263 -14.41 11.15 -3.41
C GLY A 263 -13.45 11.70 -4.47
N PRO A 264 -13.79 11.53 -5.76
CA PRO A 264 -12.89 11.91 -6.84
C PRO A 264 -12.57 13.41 -6.82
N LEU A 265 -11.29 13.75 -6.58
CA LEU A 265 -10.82 15.13 -6.72
C LEU A 265 -10.72 15.47 -8.21
N LYS A 266 -11.37 16.57 -8.61
CA LYS A 266 -11.27 17.07 -9.98
C LYS A 266 -9.88 17.64 -10.22
N VAL A 267 -9.18 17.06 -11.17
CA VAL A 267 -7.88 17.53 -11.68
C VAL A 267 -7.95 17.61 -13.19
N ASP A 268 -7.12 18.47 -13.79
CA ASP A 268 -7.03 18.55 -15.24
C ASP A 268 -6.54 17.22 -15.83
N ALA A 269 -7.06 16.82 -16.98
CA ALA A 269 -6.70 15.57 -17.64
C ALA A 269 -5.18 15.43 -17.88
N SER A 270 -4.50 16.55 -18.16
CA SER A 270 -3.03 16.59 -18.31
C SER A 270 -2.25 16.34 -17.03
N GLN A 271 -2.88 16.51 -15.86
CA GLN A 271 -2.28 16.33 -14.54
C GLN A 271 -2.67 15.02 -13.88
N LEU A 272 -3.73 14.35 -14.37
CA LEU A 272 -4.26 13.14 -13.75
C LEU A 272 -3.17 12.09 -13.50
N ARG A 273 -2.34 11.79 -14.49
CA ARG A 273 -1.28 10.77 -14.37
C ARG A 273 -0.18 11.14 -13.35
N GLN A 274 -0.08 12.40 -12.96
CA GLN A 274 0.85 12.86 -11.90
C GLN A 274 0.33 12.54 -10.50
N THR A 275 -0.98 12.28 -10.37
CA THR A 275 -1.64 11.96 -9.09
C THR A 275 -1.91 10.47 -8.92
N LEU A 276 -1.75 9.68 -9.98
CA LEU A 276 -1.93 8.24 -9.99
C LEU A 276 -0.56 7.54 -9.94
N GLY A 277 -0.49 6.35 -9.34
CA GLY A 277 0.81 5.70 -9.25
C GLY A 277 0.79 4.27 -8.75
N ILE A 278 2.01 3.75 -8.63
CA ILE A 278 2.35 2.44 -8.09
C ILE A 278 3.40 2.61 -6.99
N ARG A 279 3.48 1.64 -6.10
CA ARG A 279 4.53 1.58 -5.07
C ARG A 279 5.41 0.36 -5.29
N ARG A 280 6.71 0.56 -5.32
CA ARG A 280 7.71 -0.49 -5.20
C ARG A 280 8.11 -0.63 -3.74
N VAL A 281 8.28 -1.86 -3.28
CA VAL A 281 8.71 -2.19 -1.92
C VAL A 281 9.93 -3.08 -2.00
N ASP A 282 11.05 -2.62 -1.46
CA ASP A 282 12.34 -3.27 -1.56
C ASP A 282 12.90 -3.60 -0.17
N PHE A 283 13.07 -4.87 0.13
CA PHE A 283 13.88 -5.34 1.24
C PHE A 283 15.32 -5.50 0.77
N THR A 284 16.21 -4.62 1.19
CA THR A 284 17.66 -4.76 0.91
C THR A 284 18.27 -5.84 1.79
N THR A 285 17.81 -5.93 3.03
CA THR A 285 18.10 -7.00 4.00
C THR A 285 16.77 -7.45 4.62
N LEU A 286 16.72 -8.70 5.12
CA LEU A 286 15.50 -9.26 5.70
C LEU A 286 15.34 -8.99 7.20
N ASP A 287 16.27 -8.28 7.82
CA ASP A 287 16.26 -7.88 9.23
C ASP A 287 15.83 -6.42 9.45
N GLY A 288 15.59 -5.70 8.36
CA GLY A 288 15.24 -4.28 8.36
C GLY A 288 13.83 -3.97 7.83
N ALA A 289 13.46 -2.70 7.92
CA ALA A 289 12.26 -2.21 7.25
C ALA A 289 12.55 -2.00 5.76
N PRO A 290 11.56 -2.25 4.87
CA PRO A 290 11.74 -2.06 3.44
C PRO A 290 11.88 -0.57 3.07
N LEU A 291 12.52 -0.34 1.93
CA LEU A 291 12.47 0.93 1.22
C LEU A 291 11.17 0.97 0.41
N LEU A 292 10.49 2.10 0.43
CA LEU A 292 9.27 2.34 -0.33
C LEU A 292 9.54 3.40 -1.38
N GLY A 293 9.26 3.08 -2.64
CA GLY A 293 9.39 3.98 -3.78
C GLY A 293 8.05 4.18 -4.48
N ASP A 294 7.46 5.36 -4.34
CA ASP A 294 6.25 5.73 -5.05
C ASP A 294 6.60 6.34 -6.41
N THR A 295 5.96 5.87 -7.48
CA THR A 295 6.18 6.33 -8.84
C THR A 295 4.85 6.67 -9.48
N THR A 296 4.73 7.90 -10.02
CA THR A 296 3.50 8.33 -10.70
C THR A 296 3.38 7.70 -12.09
N LEU A 297 2.17 7.70 -12.65
CA LEU A 297 1.94 7.21 -14.02
C LEU A 297 2.36 8.22 -15.11
N ALA A 298 2.80 9.41 -14.73
CA ALA A 298 3.28 10.45 -15.66
C ALA A 298 4.76 10.28 -16.06
N SER A 299 5.55 9.59 -15.24
CA SER A 299 7.02 9.48 -15.39
C SER A 299 7.44 8.27 -16.21
#